data_6fec3b2b782723a042e7a5dbc3432ad2
#
_entry.id   6fec3b2b782723a042e7a5dbc3432ad2
#
_cell.length_a   1.000
_cell.length_b   1.000
_cell.length_c   1.000
_cell.angle_alpha   90.00
_cell.angle_beta   90.00
_cell.angle_gamma   90.00
#
_symmetry.space_group_name_H-M   'P 1'
#
loop_
_entity.id
_entity.type
_entity.pdbx_description
1 polymer ?
#
loop_
_entity_poly.entity_id
_entity_poly.type
_entity_poly.pdbx_seq_one_letter_code
_entity_poly.pdbx_strand_id
1 'polypeptide(L)'
;TTFISLAGRYLVLMPNNPRAGGISRRIEGDERADLREAMRGLDIPDGMGAIVRTAGIGRATEELQWDFNYLLQLWNTITEESGKAKAPHFLFQESNVIVRAIRDYLRQDVGEVIVDGEEAYALAAAFITTVMPDFRSKVKFYQDEIPLFNRYQVENQIDTAFCREVSLPSGGSIVIDITEALVSIDINSARATKGGDIEETAFNTNKEAAEEIARQLRLRDVGGLIVIDFIDMLNSRHQKDVENKMRDALEVDRARVQVGRISRFGLLEMSRQRLRPSLEETMSRTCPRCKGQGTIRGTRSLALSILRLVEEEAQKEFSREIRAIVPVPVATFLLNEKRKEISDIESRNS
;
A
#
# COMPACT_ATOMS: atom_id res chain seq x y z
N THR A 1 14.60 -10.09 -24.99
CA THR A 1 14.21 -8.86 -25.68
C THR A 1 13.57 -7.93 -24.65
N THR A 2 14.06 -6.70 -24.54
CA THR A 2 13.51 -5.69 -23.64
C THR A 2 12.47 -4.90 -24.41
N PHE A 3 11.27 -4.78 -23.85
CA PHE A 3 10.20 -3.94 -24.40
C PHE A 3 10.06 -2.67 -23.57
N ILE A 4 9.81 -1.56 -24.23
CA ILE A 4 9.51 -0.27 -23.58
C ILE A 4 8.00 -0.12 -23.55
N SER A 5 7.46 0.36 -22.45
CA SER A 5 6.07 0.74 -22.30
C SER A 5 5.98 2.15 -21.72
N LEU A 6 5.22 3.01 -22.38
CA LEU A 6 4.94 4.38 -21.95
C LEU A 6 3.48 4.45 -21.50
N ALA A 7 3.27 4.83 -20.24
CA ALA A 7 1.94 4.84 -19.63
C ALA A 7 1.31 6.23 -19.75
N GLY A 8 0.23 6.34 -20.52
CA GLY A 8 -0.67 7.48 -20.57
C GLY A 8 -1.76 7.42 -19.50
N ARG A 9 -2.72 8.30 -19.63
CA ARG A 9 -3.93 8.33 -18.81
C ARG A 9 -4.84 7.15 -19.12
N TYR A 10 -5.20 6.98 -20.38
CA TYR A 10 -6.16 6.01 -20.88
C TYR A 10 -5.51 4.83 -21.58
N LEU A 11 -4.30 5.03 -22.10
CA LEU A 11 -3.58 4.06 -22.89
C LEU A 11 -2.19 3.76 -22.30
N VAL A 12 -1.64 2.62 -22.73
CA VAL A 12 -0.22 2.30 -22.59
C VAL A 12 0.30 2.06 -24.00
N LEU A 13 1.29 2.84 -24.42
CA LEU A 13 1.96 2.67 -25.71
C LEU A 13 3.14 1.70 -25.56
N MET A 14 3.24 0.75 -26.47
CA MET A 14 4.36 -0.19 -26.61
C MET A 14 5.02 0.00 -27.97
N PRO A 15 5.99 0.92 -28.08
CA PRO A 15 6.50 1.36 -29.39
C PRO A 15 7.21 0.28 -30.19
N ASN A 16 7.75 -0.75 -29.54
CA ASN A 16 8.54 -1.81 -30.18
C ASN A 16 7.84 -3.18 -30.10
N ASN A 17 6.54 -3.23 -29.89
CA ASN A 17 5.81 -4.48 -29.76
C ASN A 17 4.43 -4.41 -30.43
N PRO A 18 4.35 -4.64 -31.74
CA PRO A 18 3.08 -4.60 -32.48
C PRO A 18 2.10 -5.71 -32.07
N ARG A 19 2.59 -6.76 -31.40
CA ARG A 19 1.75 -7.86 -30.89
C ARG A 19 1.11 -7.54 -29.54
N ALA A 20 1.59 -6.52 -28.85
CA ALA A 20 1.04 -6.05 -27.60
C ALA A 20 -0.07 -5.04 -27.90
N GLY A 21 -1.29 -5.52 -27.99
CA GLY A 21 -2.46 -4.65 -28.18
C GLY A 21 -3.65 -5.23 -27.47
N GLY A 22 -4.62 -4.37 -27.15
CA GLY A 22 -5.87 -4.83 -26.58
C GLY A 22 -6.43 -3.95 -25.49
N ILE A 23 -7.25 -4.56 -24.64
CA ILE A 23 -7.99 -3.89 -23.58
C ILE A 23 -7.63 -4.56 -22.26
N SER A 24 -7.50 -3.78 -21.20
CA SER A 24 -7.23 -4.28 -19.85
C SER A 24 -8.09 -5.51 -19.51
N ARG A 25 -7.50 -6.51 -18.87
CA ARG A 25 -8.22 -7.73 -18.45
C ARG A 25 -9.27 -7.48 -17.36
N ARG A 26 -9.28 -6.29 -16.78
CA ARG A 26 -10.27 -5.87 -15.77
C ARG A 26 -11.58 -5.39 -16.37
N ILE A 27 -11.60 -5.10 -17.67
CA ILE A 27 -12.78 -4.60 -18.38
C ILE A 27 -13.47 -5.80 -19.02
N GLU A 28 -14.73 -5.99 -18.70
CA GLU A 28 -15.55 -7.13 -19.14
C GLU A 28 -16.88 -6.64 -19.73
N GLY A 29 -17.65 -7.53 -20.33
CA GLY A 29 -18.99 -7.24 -20.83
C GLY A 29 -19.05 -6.21 -21.97
N ASP A 30 -20.10 -5.41 -21.96
CA ASP A 30 -20.43 -4.43 -23.01
C ASP A 30 -19.37 -3.31 -23.10
N GLU A 31 -18.86 -2.85 -21.95
CA GLU A 31 -17.80 -1.85 -21.90
C GLU A 31 -16.54 -2.27 -22.68
N ARG A 32 -16.25 -3.58 -22.66
CA ARG A 32 -15.12 -4.11 -23.43
C ARG A 32 -15.41 -4.11 -24.94
N ALA A 33 -16.67 -4.31 -25.33
CA ALA A 33 -17.08 -4.25 -26.73
C ALA A 33 -16.98 -2.82 -27.26
N ASP A 34 -17.51 -1.85 -26.52
CA ASP A 34 -17.47 -0.43 -26.86
C ASP A 34 -16.03 0.10 -27.01
N LEU A 35 -15.17 -0.26 -26.06
CA LEU A 35 -13.75 0.10 -26.13
C LEU A 35 -13.01 -0.56 -27.31
N ARG A 36 -13.44 -1.75 -27.72
CA ARG A 36 -12.86 -2.41 -28.90
C ARG A 36 -13.22 -1.65 -30.19
N GLU A 37 -14.43 -1.09 -30.26
CA GLU A 37 -14.85 -0.25 -31.35
C GLU A 37 -14.10 1.08 -31.35
N ALA A 38 -14.00 1.75 -30.19
CA ALA A 38 -13.23 2.98 -30.02
C ALA A 38 -11.74 2.81 -30.41
N MET A 39 -11.15 1.67 -30.04
CA MET A 39 -9.75 1.35 -30.44
C MET A 39 -9.55 1.18 -31.94
N ARG A 40 -10.55 0.71 -32.66
CA ARG A 40 -10.45 0.59 -34.14
C ARG A 40 -10.37 1.94 -34.83
N GLY A 41 -10.91 2.98 -34.17
CA GLY A 41 -10.83 4.36 -34.66
C GLY A 41 -9.52 5.07 -34.37
N LEU A 42 -8.59 4.44 -33.59
CA LEU A 42 -7.29 5.05 -33.29
C LEU A 42 -6.30 4.86 -34.42
N ASP A 43 -5.60 5.93 -34.77
CA ASP A 43 -4.51 5.93 -35.74
C ASP A 43 -3.21 5.48 -35.08
N ILE A 44 -2.98 4.16 -35.06
CA ILE A 44 -1.80 3.55 -34.43
C ILE A 44 -0.78 3.23 -35.54
N PRO A 45 0.44 3.82 -35.51
CA PRO A 45 1.47 3.54 -36.50
C PRO A 45 1.89 2.06 -36.51
N ASP A 46 2.30 1.59 -37.70
CA ASP A 46 2.81 0.23 -37.86
C ASP A 46 4.01 -0.04 -36.97
N GLY A 47 4.04 -1.22 -36.36
CA GLY A 47 5.12 -1.61 -35.47
C GLY A 47 4.89 -1.27 -34.00
N MET A 48 3.81 -0.56 -33.66
CA MET A 48 3.45 -0.17 -32.29
C MET A 48 2.22 -0.94 -31.80
N GLY A 49 2.15 -1.13 -30.48
CA GLY A 49 1.00 -1.70 -29.79
C GLY A 49 0.45 -0.72 -28.75
N ALA A 50 -0.86 -0.72 -28.56
CA ALA A 50 -1.51 0.07 -27.51
C ALA A 50 -2.45 -0.80 -26.67
N ILE A 51 -2.49 -0.57 -25.36
CA ILE A 51 -3.38 -1.25 -24.42
C ILE A 51 -4.25 -0.22 -23.72
N VAL A 52 -5.57 -0.38 -23.80
CA VAL A 52 -6.51 0.49 -23.07
C VAL A 52 -6.54 0.13 -21.59
N ARG A 53 -6.36 1.14 -20.75
CA ARG A 53 -6.47 1.04 -19.28
C ARG A 53 -7.93 1.14 -18.83
N THR A 54 -8.21 0.74 -17.59
CA THR A 54 -9.54 0.88 -16.98
C THR A 54 -10.06 2.32 -16.97
N ALA A 55 -9.17 3.31 -16.90
CA ALA A 55 -9.53 4.72 -16.96
C ALA A 55 -10.11 5.17 -18.34
N GLY A 56 -9.97 4.33 -19.36
CA GLY A 56 -10.51 4.58 -20.70
C GLY A 56 -11.98 4.17 -20.86
N ILE A 57 -12.59 3.52 -19.87
CA ILE A 57 -14.01 3.13 -19.92
C ILE A 57 -14.88 4.37 -20.12
N GLY A 58 -15.82 4.31 -21.07
CA GLY A 58 -16.76 5.37 -21.38
C GLY A 58 -16.11 6.63 -22.01
N ARG A 59 -14.86 6.54 -22.51
CA ARG A 59 -14.18 7.66 -23.19
C ARG A 59 -14.42 7.60 -24.69
N ALA A 60 -14.58 8.81 -25.26
CA ALA A 60 -14.68 8.97 -26.70
C ALA A 60 -13.35 8.64 -27.41
N THR A 61 -13.42 8.24 -28.68
CA THR A 61 -12.24 7.93 -29.50
C THR A 61 -11.27 9.11 -29.57
N GLU A 62 -11.77 10.33 -29.59
CA GLU A 62 -10.99 11.56 -29.60
C GLU A 62 -10.14 11.73 -28.34
N GLU A 63 -10.70 11.43 -27.16
CA GLU A 63 -9.96 11.50 -25.88
C GLU A 63 -8.85 10.44 -25.83
N LEU A 64 -9.13 9.24 -26.33
CA LEU A 64 -8.11 8.19 -26.45
C LEU A 64 -7.03 8.58 -27.45
N GLN A 65 -7.40 9.23 -28.58
CA GLN A 65 -6.45 9.70 -29.58
C GLN A 65 -5.53 10.81 -29.03
N TRP A 66 -6.04 11.71 -28.20
CA TRP A 66 -5.21 12.73 -27.54
C TRP A 66 -4.16 12.13 -26.62
N ASP A 67 -4.55 11.17 -25.81
CA ASP A 67 -3.62 10.45 -24.92
C ASP A 67 -2.56 9.68 -25.75
N PHE A 68 -3.00 9.06 -26.84
CA PHE A 68 -2.12 8.36 -27.77
C PHE A 68 -1.11 9.31 -28.43
N ASN A 69 -1.56 10.45 -28.92
CA ASN A 69 -0.71 11.45 -29.57
C ASN A 69 0.33 12.00 -28.59
N TYR A 70 -0.04 12.25 -27.35
CA TYR A 70 0.91 12.63 -26.31
C TYR A 70 2.00 11.57 -26.12
N LEU A 71 1.62 10.29 -26.03
CA LEU A 71 2.57 9.19 -25.87
C LEU A 71 3.47 9.03 -27.11
N LEU A 72 2.92 9.23 -28.27
CA LEU A 72 3.68 9.20 -29.54
C LEU A 72 4.69 10.33 -29.60
N GLN A 73 4.31 11.55 -29.23
CA GLN A 73 5.22 12.69 -29.14
C GLN A 73 6.36 12.44 -28.16
N LEU A 74 6.02 11.90 -26.98
CA LEU A 74 7.00 11.51 -25.96
C LEU A 74 7.99 10.47 -26.50
N TRP A 75 7.49 9.45 -27.19
CA TRP A 75 8.32 8.43 -27.82
C TRP A 75 9.26 9.00 -28.86
N ASN A 76 8.76 9.88 -29.72
CA ASN A 76 9.56 10.55 -30.77
C ASN A 76 10.68 11.37 -30.15
N THR A 77 10.40 12.12 -29.07
CA THR A 77 11.41 12.89 -28.33
C THR A 77 12.49 11.98 -27.76
N ILE A 78 12.10 10.87 -27.11
CA ILE A 78 13.05 9.89 -26.54
C ILE A 78 13.93 9.29 -27.65
N THR A 79 13.35 8.96 -28.79
CA THR A 79 14.06 8.36 -29.91
C THR A 79 15.04 9.35 -30.54
N GLU A 80 14.64 10.60 -30.71
CA GLU A 80 15.47 11.67 -31.26
C GLU A 80 16.67 11.95 -30.34
N GLU A 81 16.46 12.08 -29.04
CA GLU A 81 17.54 12.27 -28.07
C GLU A 81 18.48 11.06 -28.00
N SER A 82 17.94 9.85 -28.10
CA SER A 82 18.74 8.63 -28.16
C SER A 82 19.66 8.59 -29.39
N GLY A 83 19.22 9.14 -30.52
CA GLY A 83 20.03 9.24 -31.75
C GLY A 83 21.18 10.25 -31.66
N LYS A 84 21.03 11.28 -30.83
CA LYS A 84 22.04 12.35 -30.65
C LYS A 84 23.07 12.03 -29.57
N ALA A 85 22.70 11.23 -28.58
CA ALA A 85 23.50 10.98 -27.37
C ALA A 85 24.41 9.75 -27.52
N LYS A 86 25.62 9.82 -26.91
CA LYS A 86 26.50 8.64 -26.74
C LYS A 86 26.17 7.94 -25.43
N ALA A 87 26.05 6.62 -25.49
CA ALA A 87 25.80 5.81 -24.29
C ALA A 87 27.02 5.81 -23.34
N PRO A 88 26.79 5.79 -21.99
CA PRO A 88 25.53 5.88 -21.30
C PRO A 88 25.00 7.31 -21.19
N HIS A 89 23.72 7.51 -21.51
CA HIS A 89 23.04 8.82 -21.42
C HIS A 89 21.65 8.66 -20.83
N PHE A 90 21.27 9.60 -19.95
CA PHE A 90 19.94 9.65 -19.37
C PHE A 90 18.97 10.25 -20.41
N LEU A 91 18.00 9.47 -20.87
CA LEU A 91 17.06 9.88 -21.91
C LEU A 91 15.72 10.35 -21.34
N PHE A 92 15.16 9.57 -20.42
CA PHE A 92 13.83 9.83 -19.88
C PHE A 92 13.62 9.10 -18.56
N GLN A 93 12.95 9.76 -17.64
CA GLN A 93 12.47 9.17 -16.40
C GLN A 93 10.99 9.49 -16.21
N GLU A 94 10.16 8.48 -16.12
CA GLU A 94 8.75 8.63 -15.72
C GLU A 94 8.66 8.86 -14.20
N SER A 95 8.94 10.09 -13.75
CA SER A 95 9.26 10.25 -12.33
C SER A 95 8.55 11.36 -11.61
N ASN A 96 7.90 12.28 -12.30
CA ASN A 96 7.25 13.35 -11.57
C ASN A 96 5.99 12.81 -10.86
N VAL A 97 6.03 12.79 -9.52
CA VAL A 97 4.94 12.27 -8.67
C VAL A 97 3.63 13.03 -8.93
N ILE A 98 3.71 14.33 -9.24
CA ILE A 98 2.55 15.19 -9.51
C ILE A 98 1.85 14.74 -10.80
N VAL A 99 2.62 14.60 -11.87
CA VAL A 99 2.09 14.14 -13.17
C VAL A 99 1.50 12.74 -13.04
N ARG A 100 2.17 11.83 -12.35
CA ARG A 100 1.64 10.48 -12.09
C ARG A 100 0.36 10.50 -11.26
N ALA A 101 0.31 11.32 -10.21
CA ALA A 101 -0.88 11.43 -9.37
C ALA A 101 -2.07 11.95 -10.18
N ILE A 102 -1.89 13.01 -10.95
CA ILE A 102 -2.95 13.56 -11.80
C ILE A 102 -3.37 12.55 -12.86
N ARG A 103 -2.41 11.95 -13.57
CA ARG A 103 -2.69 10.93 -14.59
C ARG A 103 -3.50 9.76 -14.04
N ASP A 104 -3.15 9.32 -12.83
CA ASP A 104 -3.70 8.11 -12.28
C ASP A 104 -4.95 8.31 -11.43
N TYR A 105 -5.11 9.45 -10.76
CA TYR A 105 -6.19 9.67 -9.79
C TYR A 105 -7.21 10.73 -10.20
N LEU A 106 -6.91 11.64 -11.13
CA LEU A 106 -7.87 12.64 -11.56
C LEU A 106 -9.03 11.98 -12.34
N ARG A 107 -10.22 12.04 -11.79
CA ARG A 107 -11.47 11.51 -12.37
C ARG A 107 -12.49 12.62 -12.53
N GLN A 108 -13.61 12.36 -13.22
CA GLN A 108 -14.66 13.35 -13.44
C GLN A 108 -15.36 13.80 -12.16
N ASP A 109 -15.48 12.89 -11.20
CA ASP A 109 -16.05 13.11 -9.87
C ASP A 109 -15.17 13.96 -8.95
N VAL A 110 -13.89 14.19 -9.30
CA VAL A 110 -13.00 15.10 -8.57
C VAL A 110 -13.44 16.55 -8.81
N GLY A 111 -13.80 17.26 -7.74
CA GLY A 111 -14.23 18.64 -7.79
C GLY A 111 -13.09 19.60 -8.11
N GLU A 112 -11.97 19.46 -7.38
CA GLU A 112 -10.80 20.32 -7.53
C GLU A 112 -9.48 19.58 -7.21
N VAL A 113 -8.41 20.07 -7.80
CA VAL A 113 -7.03 19.65 -7.55
C VAL A 113 -6.28 20.88 -7.04
N ILE A 114 -5.90 20.87 -5.78
CA ILE A 114 -5.21 21.97 -5.14
C ILE A 114 -3.72 21.61 -5.08
N VAL A 115 -2.87 22.49 -5.60
CA VAL A 115 -1.43 22.27 -5.68
C VAL A 115 -0.70 23.36 -4.94
N ASP A 116 0.13 22.96 -3.98
CA ASP A 116 1.03 23.83 -3.23
C ASP A 116 2.40 23.86 -3.92
N GLY A 117 2.96 25.05 -4.04
CA GLY A 117 4.24 25.29 -4.70
C GLY A 117 4.10 25.65 -6.19
N GLU A 118 4.82 26.70 -6.58
CA GLU A 118 4.72 27.30 -7.91
C GLU A 118 5.20 26.37 -9.03
N GLU A 119 6.34 25.68 -8.81
CA GLU A 119 6.86 24.71 -9.77
C GLU A 119 5.93 23.51 -9.95
N ALA A 120 5.37 23.01 -8.84
CA ALA A 120 4.44 21.90 -8.85
C ALA A 120 3.15 22.25 -9.60
N TYR A 121 2.63 23.46 -9.38
CA TYR A 121 1.47 23.97 -10.09
C TYR A 121 1.74 24.14 -11.58
N ALA A 122 2.88 24.70 -11.97
CA ALA A 122 3.25 24.86 -13.38
C ALA A 122 3.32 23.51 -14.12
N LEU A 123 3.91 22.48 -13.48
CA LEU A 123 3.97 21.13 -14.03
C LEU A 123 2.57 20.50 -14.16
N ALA A 124 1.74 20.63 -13.12
CA ALA A 124 0.38 20.12 -13.13
C ALA A 124 -0.47 20.78 -14.24
N ALA A 125 -0.40 22.11 -14.34
CA ALA A 125 -1.14 22.89 -15.32
C ALA A 125 -0.69 22.58 -16.77
N ALA A 126 0.61 22.46 -17.01
CA ALA A 126 1.14 22.09 -18.30
C ALA A 126 0.66 20.71 -18.74
N PHE A 127 0.77 19.71 -17.86
CA PHE A 127 0.32 18.35 -18.15
C PHE A 127 -1.17 18.27 -18.45
N ILE A 128 -2.00 18.91 -17.60
CA ILE A 128 -3.47 18.90 -17.77
C ILE A 128 -3.88 19.64 -19.04
N THR A 129 -3.25 20.76 -19.35
CA THR A 129 -3.56 21.51 -20.58
C THR A 129 -3.28 20.68 -21.84
N THR A 130 -2.25 19.82 -21.81
CA THR A 130 -1.86 18.98 -22.93
C THR A 130 -2.70 17.71 -23.06
N VAL A 131 -2.99 17.04 -21.94
CA VAL A 131 -3.59 15.69 -21.97
C VAL A 131 -5.07 15.69 -21.63
N MET A 132 -5.53 16.66 -20.82
CA MET A 132 -6.89 16.71 -20.29
C MET A 132 -7.40 18.15 -20.20
N PRO A 133 -7.54 18.87 -21.31
CA PRO A 133 -7.86 20.30 -21.30
C PRO A 133 -9.16 20.65 -20.56
N ASP A 134 -10.15 19.76 -20.55
CA ASP A 134 -11.43 19.93 -19.88
C ASP A 134 -11.30 20.03 -18.34
N PHE A 135 -10.22 19.49 -17.79
CA PHE A 135 -9.96 19.52 -16.34
C PHE A 135 -9.16 20.75 -15.90
N ARG A 136 -8.74 21.62 -16.80
CA ARG A 136 -7.90 22.79 -16.49
C ARG A 136 -8.51 23.68 -15.43
N SER A 137 -9.82 23.90 -15.46
CA SER A 137 -10.55 24.73 -14.51
C SER A 137 -10.58 24.17 -13.08
N LYS A 138 -10.34 22.87 -12.93
CA LYS A 138 -10.32 22.20 -11.64
C LYS A 138 -8.98 22.33 -10.89
N VAL A 139 -7.90 22.73 -11.58
CA VAL A 139 -6.56 22.85 -10.98
C VAL A 139 -6.39 24.26 -10.43
N LYS A 140 -6.13 24.32 -9.13
CA LYS A 140 -5.99 25.58 -8.39
C LYS A 140 -4.63 25.65 -7.70
N PHE A 141 -4.04 26.83 -7.73
CA PHE A 141 -2.84 27.13 -6.96
C PHE A 141 -3.20 27.48 -5.53
N TYR A 142 -2.52 26.88 -4.55
CA TYR A 142 -2.72 27.14 -3.15
C TYR A 142 -1.85 28.32 -2.68
N GLN A 143 -2.46 29.31 -2.04
CA GLN A 143 -1.79 30.55 -1.61
C GLN A 143 -2.14 30.97 -0.18
N ASP A 144 -2.65 30.05 0.64
CA ASP A 144 -3.03 30.34 2.02
C ASP A 144 -1.82 30.22 2.96
N GLU A 145 -1.85 30.92 4.10
CA GLU A 145 -0.80 30.85 5.14
C GLU A 145 -0.80 29.51 5.90
N ILE A 146 -1.96 28.84 5.97
CA ILE A 146 -2.06 27.55 6.65
C ILE A 146 -1.51 26.45 5.71
N PRO A 147 -0.58 25.60 6.13
CA PRO A 147 -0.10 24.49 5.30
C PRO A 147 -1.24 23.64 4.77
N LEU A 148 -1.18 23.28 3.48
CA LEU A 148 -2.27 22.62 2.75
C LEU A 148 -2.74 21.32 3.44
N PHE A 149 -1.81 20.48 3.89
CA PHE A 149 -2.15 19.21 4.56
C PHE A 149 -2.81 19.42 5.92
N ASN A 150 -2.41 20.47 6.66
CA ASN A 150 -3.05 20.81 7.93
C ASN A 150 -4.47 21.34 7.72
N ARG A 151 -4.69 22.18 6.69
CA ARG A 151 -6.02 22.71 6.37
C ARG A 151 -7.05 21.60 6.10
N TYR A 152 -6.64 20.56 5.40
CA TYR A 152 -7.51 19.43 5.03
C TYR A 152 -7.34 18.21 5.94
N GLN A 153 -6.61 18.35 7.05
CA GLN A 153 -6.36 17.27 8.04
C GLN A 153 -5.76 16.00 7.40
N VAL A 154 -4.96 16.18 6.36
CA VAL A 154 -4.31 15.07 5.63
C VAL A 154 -3.18 14.47 6.47
N GLU A 155 -2.44 15.28 7.24
CA GLU A 155 -1.31 14.84 8.06
C GLU A 155 -1.73 13.74 9.04
N ASN A 156 -2.83 13.93 9.77
CA ASN A 156 -3.36 12.92 10.69
C ASN A 156 -3.73 11.60 9.99
N GLN A 157 -4.18 11.67 8.74
CA GLN A 157 -4.51 10.47 7.96
C GLN A 157 -3.23 9.76 7.47
N ILE A 158 -2.17 10.51 7.17
CA ILE A 158 -0.85 9.95 6.85
C ILE A 158 -0.32 9.20 8.07
N ASP A 159 -0.33 9.82 9.26
CA ASP A 159 0.11 9.18 10.50
C ASP A 159 -0.67 7.88 10.79
N THR A 160 -2.00 7.92 10.59
CA THR A 160 -2.85 6.74 10.76
C THR A 160 -2.44 5.57 9.85
N ALA A 161 -1.95 5.87 8.65
CA ALA A 161 -1.49 4.81 7.72
C ALA A 161 -0.24 4.07 8.20
N PHE A 162 0.52 4.61 9.17
CA PHE A 162 1.65 3.95 9.81
C PHE A 162 1.29 3.27 11.14
N CYS A 163 0.10 3.53 11.69
CA CYS A 163 -0.34 2.91 12.94
C CYS A 163 -0.80 1.48 12.72
N ARG A 164 -0.43 0.57 13.63
CA ARG A 164 -0.94 -0.80 13.64
C ARG A 164 -2.45 -0.84 13.91
N GLU A 165 -2.93 0.01 14.81
CA GLU A 165 -4.32 0.13 15.24
C GLU A 165 -4.96 1.41 14.67
N VAL A 166 -6.17 1.28 14.13
CA VAL A 166 -6.95 2.39 13.56
C VAL A 166 -8.31 2.42 14.24
N SER A 167 -8.66 3.59 14.79
CA SER A 167 -9.94 3.80 15.47
C SER A 167 -11.10 3.91 14.50
N LEU A 168 -12.26 3.39 14.88
CA LEU A 168 -13.51 3.50 14.16
C LEU A 168 -14.39 4.61 14.75
N PRO A 169 -15.31 5.21 13.95
CA PRO A 169 -16.18 6.29 14.41
C PRO A 169 -17.03 5.92 15.65
N SER A 170 -17.50 4.69 15.75
CA SER A 170 -18.27 4.20 16.90
C SER A 170 -17.45 3.96 18.17
N GLY A 171 -16.13 4.12 18.10
CA GLY A 171 -15.19 3.89 19.20
C GLY A 171 -14.55 2.50 19.21
N GLY A 172 -14.90 1.60 18.28
CA GLY A 172 -14.16 0.37 18.02
C GLY A 172 -12.82 0.63 17.34
N SER A 173 -12.07 -0.42 17.03
CA SER A 173 -10.81 -0.32 16.30
C SER A 173 -10.57 -1.52 15.39
N ILE A 174 -9.75 -1.31 14.37
CA ILE A 174 -9.19 -2.38 13.55
C ILE A 174 -7.68 -2.47 13.82
N VAL A 175 -7.17 -3.68 13.88
CA VAL A 175 -5.74 -3.97 14.06
C VAL A 175 -5.23 -4.67 12.81
N ILE A 176 -4.23 -4.09 12.16
CA ILE A 176 -3.68 -4.58 10.89
C ILE A 176 -2.28 -5.13 11.15
N ASP A 177 -2.11 -6.43 10.97
CA ASP A 177 -0.85 -7.13 11.14
C ASP A 177 -0.37 -7.73 9.81
N ILE A 178 0.80 -7.30 9.37
CA ILE A 178 1.43 -7.82 8.15
C ILE A 178 2.36 -8.96 8.56
N THR A 179 2.06 -10.16 8.07
CA THR A 179 2.92 -11.33 8.26
C THR A 179 3.70 -11.63 6.96
N GLU A 180 4.58 -12.62 6.99
CA GLU A 180 5.34 -13.03 5.81
C GLU A 180 4.44 -13.50 4.65
N ALA A 181 3.34 -14.18 4.94
CA ALA A 181 2.51 -14.83 3.94
C ALA A 181 1.19 -14.09 3.63
N LEU A 182 0.63 -13.40 4.60
CA LEU A 182 -0.68 -12.76 4.50
C LEU A 182 -0.78 -11.54 5.42
N VAL A 183 -1.83 -10.76 5.24
CA VAL A 183 -2.22 -9.70 6.16
C VAL A 183 -3.43 -10.15 6.94
N SER A 184 -3.35 -10.09 8.27
CA SER A 184 -4.48 -10.34 9.15
C SER A 184 -5.03 -9.03 9.69
N ILE A 185 -6.35 -8.94 9.76
CA ILE A 185 -7.04 -7.77 10.28
C ILE A 185 -8.04 -8.24 11.33
N ASP A 186 -7.86 -7.76 12.57
CA ASP A 186 -8.74 -8.03 13.70
C ASP A 186 -9.63 -6.81 13.97
N ILE A 187 -10.87 -7.04 14.42
CA ILE A 187 -11.85 -5.99 14.68
C ILE A 187 -12.26 -6.04 16.16
N ASN A 188 -12.06 -4.92 16.83
CA ASN A 188 -12.40 -4.76 18.23
C ASN A 188 -13.61 -3.83 18.39
N SER A 189 -14.65 -4.25 19.10
CA SER A 189 -15.78 -3.40 19.45
C SER A 189 -15.44 -2.44 20.59
N ALA A 190 -16.14 -1.30 20.66
CA ALA A 190 -16.03 -0.39 21.79
C ALA A 190 -16.55 -1.04 23.09
N ARG A 191 -15.94 -0.70 24.21
CA ARG A 191 -16.39 -1.15 25.55
C ARG A 191 -17.77 -0.61 25.97
N ALA A 192 -18.28 0.41 25.28
CA ALA A 192 -19.51 1.08 25.63
C ALA A 192 -20.74 0.42 24.98
N THR A 193 -21.10 -0.77 25.40
CA THR A 193 -22.45 -1.30 25.18
C THR A 193 -23.43 -0.59 26.11
N LYS A 194 -23.86 0.61 25.76
CA LYS A 194 -25.00 1.23 26.40
C LYS A 194 -26.27 0.54 25.91
N GLY A 195 -26.66 -0.58 26.57
CA GLY A 195 -28.03 -1.11 26.55
C GLY A 195 -28.61 -1.53 25.20
N GLY A 196 -27.78 -1.75 24.17
CA GLY A 196 -28.22 -2.22 22.87
C GLY A 196 -27.98 -3.73 22.70
N ASP A 197 -28.59 -4.32 21.70
CA ASP A 197 -28.36 -5.69 21.29
C ASP A 197 -26.88 -5.88 20.88
N ILE A 198 -26.22 -6.89 21.44
CA ILE A 198 -24.82 -7.22 21.14
C ILE A 198 -24.66 -7.48 19.64
N GLU A 199 -25.64 -8.13 19.03
CA GLU A 199 -25.68 -8.39 17.59
C GLU A 199 -25.70 -7.10 16.75
N GLU A 200 -26.48 -6.10 17.14
CA GLU A 200 -26.56 -4.82 16.43
C GLU A 200 -25.27 -4.02 16.58
N THR A 201 -24.63 -4.07 17.74
CA THR A 201 -23.32 -3.47 17.97
C THR A 201 -22.26 -4.10 17.09
N ALA A 202 -22.21 -5.44 17.03
CA ALA A 202 -21.30 -6.18 16.17
C ALA A 202 -21.50 -5.83 14.69
N PHE A 203 -22.74 -5.80 14.24
CA PHE A 203 -23.11 -5.46 12.86
C PHE A 203 -22.65 -4.04 12.47
N ASN A 204 -22.93 -3.05 13.30
CA ASN A 204 -22.55 -1.66 13.03
C ASN A 204 -21.02 -1.49 13.04
N THR A 205 -20.33 -2.09 14.00
CA THR A 205 -18.87 -2.05 14.07
C THR A 205 -18.25 -2.71 12.84
N ASN A 206 -18.77 -3.87 12.42
CA ASN A 206 -18.29 -4.59 11.24
C ASN A 206 -18.52 -3.79 9.94
N LYS A 207 -19.62 -3.04 9.82
CA LYS A 207 -19.87 -2.17 8.66
C LYS A 207 -18.88 -1.01 8.59
N GLU A 208 -18.62 -0.34 9.73
CA GLU A 208 -17.61 0.70 9.80
C GLU A 208 -16.21 0.16 9.49
N ALA A 209 -15.90 -1.02 10.06
CA ALA A 209 -14.64 -1.70 9.80
C ALA A 209 -14.46 -2.05 8.32
N ALA A 210 -15.49 -2.52 7.63
CA ALA A 210 -15.42 -2.85 6.20
C ALA A 210 -15.05 -1.62 5.35
N GLU A 211 -15.63 -0.45 5.62
CA GLU A 211 -15.25 0.80 4.95
C GLU A 211 -13.81 1.22 5.24
N GLU A 212 -13.45 1.21 6.53
CA GLU A 212 -12.12 1.65 6.96
C GLU A 212 -11.03 0.69 6.47
N ILE A 213 -11.25 -0.64 6.51
CA ILE A 213 -10.32 -1.63 5.96
C ILE A 213 -10.07 -1.35 4.47
N ALA A 214 -11.13 -1.18 3.67
CA ALA A 214 -10.99 -0.87 2.26
C ALA A 214 -10.16 0.41 2.02
N ARG A 215 -10.36 1.43 2.87
CA ARG A 215 -9.59 2.68 2.84
C ARG A 215 -8.12 2.44 3.20
N GLN A 216 -7.84 1.71 4.27
CA GLN A 216 -6.50 1.43 4.75
C GLN A 216 -5.70 0.56 3.76
N LEU A 217 -6.32 -0.41 3.12
CA LEU A 217 -5.68 -1.22 2.08
C LEU A 217 -5.20 -0.36 0.89
N ARG A 218 -5.98 0.65 0.50
CA ARG A 218 -5.58 1.60 -0.55
C ARG A 218 -4.49 2.55 -0.09
N LEU A 219 -4.60 3.12 1.12
CA LEU A 219 -3.62 4.07 1.67
C LEU A 219 -2.25 3.44 1.85
N ARG A 220 -2.23 2.20 2.37
CA ARG A 220 -1.00 1.45 2.65
C ARG A 220 -0.46 0.68 1.45
N ASP A 221 -1.18 0.64 0.33
CA ASP A 221 -0.89 -0.22 -0.83
C ASP A 221 -0.68 -1.69 -0.49
N VAL A 222 -1.39 -2.18 0.51
CA VAL A 222 -1.33 -3.58 0.93
C VAL A 222 -1.95 -4.49 -0.12
N GLY A 223 -1.23 -5.53 -0.50
CA GLY A 223 -1.69 -6.52 -1.48
C GLY A 223 -1.27 -7.94 -1.10
N GLY A 224 -1.80 -8.90 -1.82
CA GLY A 224 -1.66 -10.33 -1.52
C GLY A 224 -2.91 -10.90 -0.88
N LEU A 225 -2.75 -11.94 -0.08
CA LEU A 225 -3.85 -12.56 0.67
C LEU A 225 -4.11 -11.76 1.95
N ILE A 226 -5.38 -11.46 2.21
CA ILE A 226 -5.83 -10.70 3.37
C ILE A 226 -6.94 -11.50 4.04
N VAL A 227 -6.85 -11.67 5.35
CA VAL A 227 -7.85 -12.34 6.17
C VAL A 227 -8.37 -11.35 7.21
N ILE A 228 -9.68 -11.17 7.24
CA ILE A 228 -10.36 -10.26 8.15
C ILE A 228 -11.17 -11.09 9.13
N ASP A 229 -10.96 -10.86 10.42
CA ASP A 229 -11.71 -11.48 11.51
C ASP A 229 -12.82 -10.52 11.93
N PHE A 230 -14.03 -10.77 11.40
CA PHE A 230 -15.20 -9.98 11.74
C PHE A 230 -15.77 -10.42 13.07
N ILE A 231 -16.28 -9.47 13.86
CA ILE A 231 -17.00 -9.78 15.10
C ILE A 231 -18.16 -10.70 14.76
N ASP A 232 -18.33 -11.76 15.54
CA ASP A 232 -19.36 -12.79 15.32
C ASP A 232 -20.76 -12.18 15.16
N MET A 233 -21.45 -12.59 14.08
CA MET A 233 -22.83 -12.22 13.78
C MET A 233 -23.66 -13.49 13.61
N LEU A 234 -24.75 -13.60 14.36
CA LEU A 234 -25.66 -14.75 14.29
C LEU A 234 -26.60 -14.64 13.08
N ASN A 235 -26.92 -13.42 12.67
CA ASN A 235 -27.85 -13.16 11.58
C ASN A 235 -27.15 -13.20 10.22
N SER A 236 -27.51 -14.15 9.38
CA SER A 236 -26.94 -14.30 8.03
C SER A 236 -27.22 -13.11 7.08
N ARG A 237 -28.25 -12.31 7.36
CA ARG A 237 -28.50 -11.05 6.62
C ARG A 237 -27.44 -10.01 6.97
N HIS A 238 -27.09 -9.87 8.25
CA HIS A 238 -26.04 -8.97 8.69
C HIS A 238 -24.68 -9.34 8.06
N GLN A 239 -24.35 -10.63 8.04
CA GLN A 239 -23.14 -11.11 7.37
C GLN A 239 -23.11 -10.70 5.89
N LYS A 240 -24.23 -10.92 5.17
CA LYS A 240 -24.34 -10.56 3.76
C LYS A 240 -24.26 -9.04 3.53
N ASP A 241 -24.83 -8.24 4.42
CA ASP A 241 -24.78 -6.78 4.32
C ASP A 241 -23.36 -6.26 4.55
N VAL A 242 -22.61 -6.85 5.48
CA VAL A 242 -21.19 -6.54 5.68
C VAL A 242 -20.35 -6.95 4.46
N GLU A 243 -20.59 -8.14 3.89
CA GLU A 243 -19.95 -8.55 2.64
C GLU A 243 -20.21 -7.58 1.48
N ASN A 244 -21.45 -7.13 1.32
CA ASN A 244 -21.82 -6.17 0.28
C ASN A 244 -21.14 -4.83 0.54
N LYS A 245 -21.18 -4.35 1.79
CA LYS A 245 -20.51 -3.10 2.19
C LYS A 245 -19.01 -3.13 1.89
N MET A 246 -18.36 -4.26 2.12
CA MET A 246 -16.95 -4.45 1.78
C MET A 246 -16.72 -4.39 0.27
N ARG A 247 -17.58 -5.03 -0.54
CA ARG A 247 -17.49 -4.97 -2.01
C ARG A 247 -17.68 -3.55 -2.53
N ASP A 248 -18.70 -2.86 -2.04
CA ASP A 248 -19.00 -1.47 -2.43
C ASP A 248 -17.82 -0.53 -2.10
N ALA A 249 -17.24 -0.68 -0.89
CA ALA A 249 -16.09 0.12 -0.47
C ALA A 249 -14.81 -0.15 -1.30
N LEU A 250 -14.70 -1.34 -1.89
CA LEU A 250 -13.58 -1.74 -2.75
C LEU A 250 -13.81 -1.41 -4.24
N GLU A 251 -15.01 -1.00 -4.65
CA GLU A 251 -15.30 -0.66 -6.05
C GLU A 251 -14.39 0.46 -6.59
N VAL A 252 -14.09 1.43 -5.74
CA VAL A 252 -13.20 2.55 -6.09
C VAL A 252 -11.71 2.16 -6.13
N ASP A 253 -11.36 0.93 -5.73
CA ASP A 253 -9.96 0.48 -5.73
C ASP A 253 -9.48 0.18 -7.15
N ARG A 254 -8.30 0.69 -7.48
CA ARG A 254 -7.65 0.45 -8.78
C ARG A 254 -7.03 -0.94 -8.89
N ALA A 255 -6.74 -1.59 -7.77
CA ALA A 255 -6.23 -2.94 -7.75
C ALA A 255 -7.36 -3.95 -8.07
N ARG A 256 -7.01 -5.03 -8.74
CA ARG A 256 -7.94 -6.15 -8.87
C ARG A 256 -8.11 -6.80 -7.50
N VAL A 257 -9.36 -6.86 -7.03
CA VAL A 257 -9.70 -7.46 -5.75
C VAL A 257 -10.67 -8.62 -5.98
N GLN A 258 -10.47 -9.71 -5.26
CA GLN A 258 -11.41 -10.82 -5.17
C GLN A 258 -11.81 -10.98 -3.70
N VAL A 259 -13.10 -10.94 -3.43
CA VAL A 259 -13.65 -10.99 -2.07
C VAL A 259 -14.45 -12.25 -1.91
N GLY A 260 -14.11 -13.07 -0.91
CA GLY A 260 -14.83 -14.27 -0.52
C GLY A 260 -16.14 -13.96 0.20
N ARG A 261 -16.68 -14.98 0.87
CA ARG A 261 -17.81 -14.86 1.80
C ARG A 261 -17.29 -14.99 3.22
N ILE A 262 -18.03 -14.46 4.19
CA ILE A 262 -17.74 -14.70 5.59
C ILE A 262 -17.93 -16.20 5.87
N SER A 263 -16.89 -16.83 6.38
CA SER A 263 -16.90 -18.26 6.71
C SER A 263 -17.69 -18.52 8.00
N ARG A 264 -17.94 -19.80 8.31
CA ARG A 264 -18.55 -20.21 9.58
C ARG A 264 -17.70 -19.84 10.82
N PHE A 265 -16.48 -19.39 10.62
CA PHE A 265 -15.56 -18.95 11.69
C PHE A 265 -15.50 -17.43 11.81
N GLY A 266 -16.39 -16.66 11.15
CA GLY A 266 -16.34 -15.20 11.14
C GLY A 266 -15.31 -14.60 10.19
N LEU A 267 -14.48 -15.42 9.52
CA LEU A 267 -13.37 -14.96 8.70
C LEU A 267 -13.83 -14.64 7.27
N LEU A 268 -13.41 -13.47 6.78
CA LEU A 268 -13.52 -13.13 5.36
C LEU A 268 -12.13 -13.16 4.72
N GLU A 269 -12.00 -13.98 3.69
CA GLU A 269 -10.78 -14.08 2.90
C GLU A 269 -10.92 -13.24 1.64
N MET A 270 -9.89 -12.48 1.33
CA MET A 270 -9.82 -11.71 0.09
C MET A 270 -8.40 -11.68 -0.47
N SER A 271 -8.29 -11.45 -1.78
CA SER A 271 -7.00 -11.19 -2.42
C SER A 271 -7.02 -9.85 -3.13
N ARG A 272 -5.96 -9.07 -2.97
CA ARG A 272 -5.75 -7.79 -3.64
C ARG A 272 -4.47 -7.82 -4.44
N GLN A 273 -4.54 -7.41 -5.70
CA GLN A 273 -3.37 -7.32 -6.56
C GLN A 273 -2.37 -6.31 -6.00
N ARG A 274 -1.10 -6.68 -5.89
CA ARG A 274 -0.01 -5.75 -5.57
C ARG A 274 0.25 -4.84 -6.78
N LEU A 275 0.03 -3.55 -6.62
CA LEU A 275 0.30 -2.56 -7.65
C LEU A 275 1.74 -2.03 -7.56
N ARG A 276 2.24 -1.88 -6.34
CA ARG A 276 3.59 -1.42 -5.97
C ARG A 276 3.94 -1.98 -4.59
N PRO A 277 5.19 -1.83 -4.12
CA PRO A 277 5.54 -2.15 -2.74
C PRO A 277 4.67 -1.37 -1.75
N SER A 278 4.32 -1.99 -0.62
CA SER A 278 3.50 -1.35 0.41
C SER A 278 4.21 -0.16 1.07
N LEU A 279 3.44 0.70 1.72
CA LEU A 279 3.97 1.84 2.47
C LEU A 279 4.99 1.38 3.52
N GLU A 280 4.70 0.30 4.23
CA GLU A 280 5.60 -0.26 5.23
C GLU A 280 6.91 -0.77 4.63
N GLU A 281 6.86 -1.48 3.49
CA GLU A 281 8.06 -1.98 2.80
C GLU A 281 8.98 -0.85 2.32
N THR A 282 8.43 0.30 1.97
CA THR A 282 9.20 1.43 1.42
C THR A 282 9.71 2.41 2.47
N MET A 283 8.95 2.61 3.55
CA MET A 283 9.19 3.69 4.51
C MET A 283 9.65 3.19 5.89
N SER A 284 9.50 1.90 6.19
CA SER A 284 9.84 1.32 7.48
C SER A 284 11.14 0.52 7.43
N ARG A 285 11.81 0.41 8.57
CA ARG A 285 12.97 -0.47 8.77
C ARG A 285 12.65 -1.49 9.84
N THR A 286 13.04 -2.72 9.60
CA THR A 286 12.94 -3.76 10.62
C THR A 286 13.70 -3.35 11.88
N CYS A 287 13.02 -3.40 13.03
CA CYS A 287 13.62 -3.07 14.31
C CYS A 287 14.82 -4.00 14.59
N PRO A 288 16.04 -3.48 14.81
CA PRO A 288 17.22 -4.31 15.02
C PRO A 288 17.17 -5.12 16.33
N ARG A 289 16.35 -4.68 17.30
CA ARG A 289 16.21 -5.31 18.60
C ARG A 289 15.29 -6.53 18.57
N CYS A 290 14.09 -6.42 18.01
CA CYS A 290 13.12 -7.52 17.94
C CYS A 290 13.10 -8.21 16.56
N LYS A 291 13.81 -7.68 15.57
CA LYS A 291 13.86 -8.22 14.19
C LYS A 291 12.47 -8.44 13.57
N GLY A 292 11.53 -7.55 13.87
CA GLY A 292 10.15 -7.62 13.37
C GLY A 292 9.20 -8.44 14.26
N GLN A 293 9.69 -9.08 15.33
CA GLN A 293 8.85 -9.94 16.19
C GLN A 293 7.92 -9.18 17.14
N GLY A 294 8.09 -7.85 17.30
CA GLY A 294 7.30 -7.03 18.24
C GLY A 294 7.61 -7.27 19.72
N THR A 295 8.23 -8.42 20.08
CA THR A 295 8.58 -8.82 21.43
C THR A 295 10.08 -9.13 21.54
N ILE A 296 10.61 -9.05 22.75
CA ILE A 296 12.00 -9.43 23.07
C ILE A 296 12.01 -10.35 24.28
N ARG A 297 13.05 -11.15 24.41
CA ARG A 297 13.23 -11.99 25.60
C ARG A 297 13.33 -11.13 26.85
N GLY A 298 12.55 -11.49 27.88
CA GLY A 298 12.59 -10.82 29.17
C GLY A 298 13.93 -10.99 29.87
N THR A 299 14.27 -10.04 30.75
CA THR A 299 15.55 -9.96 31.48
C THR A 299 15.96 -11.29 32.13
N ARG A 300 15.03 -11.94 32.84
CA ARG A 300 15.30 -13.23 33.51
C ARG A 300 15.66 -14.35 32.51
N SER A 301 14.89 -14.46 31.42
CA SER A 301 15.13 -15.48 30.39
C SER A 301 16.46 -15.27 29.68
N LEU A 302 16.80 -14.01 29.39
CA LEU A 302 18.07 -13.64 28.77
C LEU A 302 19.25 -13.91 29.72
N ALA A 303 19.14 -13.53 30.99
CA ALA A 303 20.15 -13.77 32.01
C ALA A 303 20.49 -15.25 32.17
N LEU A 304 19.46 -16.11 32.26
CA LEU A 304 19.66 -17.57 32.36
C LEU A 304 20.30 -18.16 31.08
N SER A 305 20.01 -17.59 29.91
CA SER A 305 20.66 -18.00 28.66
C SER A 305 22.15 -17.63 28.63
N ILE A 306 22.47 -16.43 29.12
CA ILE A 306 23.86 -15.95 29.22
C ILE A 306 24.63 -16.80 30.24
N LEU A 307 24.02 -17.11 31.39
CA LEU A 307 24.66 -17.97 32.41
C LEU A 307 25.07 -19.33 31.82
N ARG A 308 24.18 -19.95 31.03
CA ARG A 308 24.50 -21.23 30.35
C ARG A 308 25.62 -21.09 29.33
N LEU A 309 25.64 -19.99 28.58
CA LEU A 309 26.74 -19.74 27.63
C LEU A 309 28.07 -19.53 28.35
N VAL A 310 28.06 -18.83 29.48
CA VAL A 310 29.25 -18.65 30.32
C VAL A 310 29.72 -20.00 30.87
N GLU A 311 28.81 -20.85 31.34
CA GLU A 311 29.14 -22.19 31.85
C GLU A 311 29.71 -23.08 30.71
N GLU A 312 29.13 -23.05 29.52
CA GLU A 312 29.63 -23.79 28.34
C GLU A 312 31.03 -23.30 27.93
N GLU A 313 31.24 -21.98 27.91
CA GLU A 313 32.52 -21.39 27.52
C GLU A 313 33.61 -21.65 28.57
N ALA A 314 33.23 -21.68 29.86
CA ALA A 314 34.14 -22.00 30.96
C ALA A 314 34.69 -23.43 30.95
N GLN A 315 33.98 -24.37 30.31
CA GLN A 315 34.46 -25.77 30.17
C GLN A 315 35.51 -25.97 29.08
N LYS A 316 35.74 -24.95 28.24
CA LYS A 316 36.75 -25.06 27.16
C LYS A 316 38.17 -24.87 27.71
N GLU A 317 39.07 -25.82 27.44
CA GLU A 317 40.46 -25.85 27.95
C GLU A 317 41.28 -24.59 27.63
N PHE A 318 40.90 -23.82 26.61
CA PHE A 318 41.63 -22.64 26.16
C PHE A 318 41.07 -21.30 26.69
N SER A 319 39.94 -21.29 27.41
CA SER A 319 39.27 -20.08 27.87
C SER A 319 39.80 -19.69 29.26
N ARG A 320 40.72 -18.68 29.27
CA ARG A 320 41.25 -18.11 30.53
C ARG A 320 40.43 -16.99 31.12
N GLU A 321 39.69 -16.27 30.31
CA GLU A 321 38.86 -15.14 30.72
C GLU A 321 37.60 -15.07 29.84
N ILE A 322 36.43 -14.94 30.43
CA ILE A 322 35.16 -14.79 29.75
C ILE A 322 34.60 -13.39 30.04
N ARG A 323 34.42 -12.58 29.00
CA ARG A 323 33.83 -11.25 29.10
C ARG A 323 32.43 -11.22 28.50
N ALA A 324 31.42 -11.03 29.33
CA ALA A 324 30.04 -10.89 28.90
C ALA A 324 29.59 -9.43 28.98
N ILE A 325 29.32 -8.80 27.80
CA ILE A 325 28.75 -7.46 27.73
C ILE A 325 27.23 -7.61 27.65
N VAL A 326 26.54 -7.15 28.67
CA VAL A 326 25.10 -7.36 28.83
C VAL A 326 24.38 -6.05 29.21
N PRO A 327 23.08 -5.91 28.95
CA PRO A 327 22.28 -4.78 29.42
C PRO A 327 22.28 -4.70 30.97
N VAL A 328 22.27 -3.48 31.51
CA VAL A 328 22.28 -3.24 32.96
C VAL A 328 21.26 -4.07 33.74
N PRO A 329 19.97 -4.18 33.35
CA PRO A 329 19.01 -5.01 34.07
C PRO A 329 19.38 -6.50 34.14
N VAL A 330 20.03 -7.02 33.09
CA VAL A 330 20.50 -8.41 33.01
C VAL A 330 21.71 -8.60 33.96
N ALA A 331 22.67 -7.67 33.94
CA ALA A 331 23.80 -7.68 34.85
C ALA A 331 23.34 -7.65 36.31
N THR A 332 22.41 -6.76 36.64
CA THR A 332 21.84 -6.64 37.97
C THR A 332 21.18 -7.98 38.42
N PHE A 333 20.41 -8.61 37.56
CA PHE A 333 19.81 -9.89 37.86
C PHE A 333 20.87 -11.00 38.09
N LEU A 334 21.87 -11.09 37.24
CA LEU A 334 22.92 -12.09 37.33
C LEU A 334 23.75 -11.90 38.60
N LEU A 335 24.15 -10.68 38.91
CA LEU A 335 25.00 -10.39 40.05
C LEU A 335 24.26 -10.48 41.43
N ASN A 336 22.96 -10.22 41.46
CA ASN A 336 22.18 -10.29 42.69
C ASN A 336 21.52 -11.67 42.90
N GLU A 337 20.83 -12.16 41.86
CA GLU A 337 20.02 -13.38 41.99
C GLU A 337 20.78 -14.66 41.63
N LYS A 338 21.85 -14.54 40.83
CA LYS A 338 22.61 -15.67 40.29
C LYS A 338 24.11 -15.63 40.66
N ARG A 339 24.45 -14.83 41.66
CA ARG A 339 25.85 -14.64 42.07
C ARG A 339 26.49 -15.95 42.52
N LYS A 340 25.72 -16.80 43.24
CA LYS A 340 26.25 -18.08 43.72
C LYS A 340 26.59 -19.02 42.58
N GLU A 341 25.70 -19.13 41.55
CA GLU A 341 25.93 -19.98 40.40
C GLU A 341 27.14 -19.48 39.59
N ILE A 342 27.33 -18.18 39.46
CA ILE A 342 28.52 -17.59 38.78
C ILE A 342 29.78 -17.99 39.57
N SER A 343 29.80 -17.81 40.89
CA SER A 343 30.94 -18.17 41.71
C SER A 343 31.24 -19.67 41.70
N ASP A 344 30.22 -20.51 41.60
CA ASP A 344 30.37 -21.96 41.49
C ASP A 344 31.01 -22.32 40.09
N ILE A 345 30.64 -21.64 39.02
CA ILE A 345 31.26 -21.83 37.70
C ILE A 345 32.72 -21.40 37.71
N GLU A 346 33.05 -20.23 38.30
CA GLU A 346 34.42 -19.76 38.48
C GLU A 346 35.26 -20.76 39.28
N SER A 347 34.75 -21.28 40.39
CA SER A 347 35.48 -22.19 41.27
C SER A 347 35.74 -23.58 40.66
N ARG A 348 34.86 -24.05 39.78
CA ARG A 348 35.01 -25.37 39.11
C ARG A 348 36.00 -25.34 37.95
N ASN A 349 36.24 -24.21 37.33
CA ASN A 349 37.04 -24.06 36.13
C ASN A 349 38.30 -23.19 36.35
N SER A 350 38.68 -22.92 37.61
CA SER A 350 39.90 -22.19 38.01
C SER A 350 41.16 -23.04 37.98
#